data_7950e9a76b7092cf6a0f3a1c2fb06fdb
#
_entry.id   7950e9a76b7092cf6a0f3a1c2fb06fdb
#
_cell.length_a   1.000
_cell.length_b   1.000
_cell.length_c   1.000
_cell.angle_alpha   90.00
_cell.angle_beta   90.00
_cell.angle_gamma   90.00
#
_symmetry.space_group_name_H-M   'P 1'
#
loop_
_entity.id
_entity.type
_entity.pdbx_description
1 polymer ?
#
loop_
_entity_poly.entity_id
_entity_poly.type
_entity_poly.pdbx_seq_one_letter_code
_entity_poly.pdbx_strand_id
1 'polypeptide(L)'
;MRQSNRNSLILLSLLVLLVGTIGPGVLRASGADLAKGEKIYKLMCVKCHGPTGRGDGPKAADLDPKPMDYTDKARMAKFTDDELRETIIDGKAPMPSFKKQLKPSDVEDVLAYILKKLAGR
;
A
#
# COMPACT_ATOMS: atom_id res chain seq x y z
N MET A 1 -47.01 -55.94 -2.74
CA MET A 1 -47.21 -54.57 -2.20
C MET A 1 -46.10 -54.27 -1.21
N ARG A 2 -45.01 -53.73 -1.69
CA ARG A 2 -43.95 -53.19 -0.79
C ARG A 2 -42.92 -52.39 -1.66
N GLN A 3 -43.34 -51.31 -2.23
CA GLN A 3 -42.48 -50.40 -3.00
C GLN A 3 -42.68 -48.95 -2.57
N SER A 4 -42.62 -48.68 -1.28
CA SER A 4 -42.88 -47.32 -0.81
C SER A 4 -41.81 -46.72 0.05
N ASN A 5 -40.64 -47.33 0.22
CA ASN A 5 -39.66 -46.78 1.16
C ASN A 5 -38.28 -46.50 0.59
N ARG A 6 -38.04 -46.75 -0.71
CA ARG A 6 -36.72 -46.53 -1.30
C ARG A 6 -36.55 -45.11 -1.83
N ASN A 7 -37.63 -44.44 -2.18
CA ASN A 7 -37.54 -43.08 -2.73
C ASN A 7 -37.50 -42.00 -1.66
N SER A 8 -37.99 -42.32 -0.44
CA SER A 8 -37.97 -41.34 0.67
C SER A 8 -36.58 -41.19 1.29
N LEU A 9 -35.73 -42.23 1.22
CA LEU A 9 -34.38 -42.20 1.74
C LEU A 9 -33.38 -41.47 0.79
N ILE A 10 -33.68 -41.45 -0.50
CA ILE A 10 -32.84 -40.78 -1.50
C ILE A 10 -33.06 -39.27 -1.45
N LEU A 11 -34.28 -38.82 -1.14
CA LEU A 11 -34.59 -37.38 -1.03
C LEU A 11 -34.03 -36.72 0.24
N LEU A 12 -33.78 -37.48 1.30
CA LEU A 12 -33.15 -36.98 2.53
C LEU A 12 -31.62 -36.85 2.43
N SER A 13 -31.00 -37.62 1.50
CA SER A 13 -29.54 -37.56 1.32
C SER A 13 -29.09 -36.38 0.44
N LEU A 14 -29.99 -35.76 -0.30
CA LEU A 14 -29.66 -34.62 -1.20
C LEU A 14 -29.77 -33.25 -0.52
N LEU A 15 -30.30 -33.18 0.69
CA LEU A 15 -30.51 -31.90 1.40
C LEU A 15 -29.35 -31.52 2.34
N VAL A 16 -28.35 -32.36 2.52
CA VAL A 16 -27.25 -32.14 3.49
C VAL A 16 -25.98 -31.58 2.79
N LEU A 17 -25.96 -31.44 1.47
CA LEU A 17 -24.76 -31.00 0.72
C LEU A 17 -24.73 -29.51 0.35
N LEU A 18 -25.61 -28.69 0.96
CA LEU A 18 -25.62 -27.23 0.72
C LEU A 18 -25.28 -26.43 2.00
N VAL A 19 -24.48 -27.02 2.89
CA VAL A 19 -23.73 -26.22 3.86
C VAL A 19 -22.55 -25.66 3.11
N GLY A 20 -22.76 -24.49 2.50
CA GLY A 20 -21.70 -23.74 1.89
C GLY A 20 -20.54 -23.60 2.88
N THR A 21 -19.39 -24.10 2.53
CA THR A 21 -18.14 -23.78 3.19
C THR A 21 -17.99 -22.26 3.10
N ILE A 22 -18.36 -21.55 4.17
CA ILE A 22 -17.86 -20.20 4.41
C ILE A 22 -16.36 -20.41 4.61
N GLY A 23 -15.62 -20.35 3.51
CA GLY A 23 -14.18 -20.33 3.56
C GLY A 23 -13.73 -19.18 4.47
N PRO A 24 -12.58 -19.31 5.15
CA PRO A 24 -12.04 -18.22 5.95
C PRO A 24 -12.04 -16.98 5.07
N GLY A 25 -12.78 -15.95 5.51
CA GLY A 25 -12.87 -14.69 4.80
C GLY A 25 -11.44 -14.25 4.47
N VAL A 26 -11.12 -14.19 3.19
CA VAL A 26 -9.89 -13.58 2.73
C VAL A 26 -9.99 -12.15 3.22
N LEU A 27 -9.30 -11.84 4.31
CA LEU A 27 -9.02 -10.46 4.70
C LEU A 27 -8.37 -9.83 3.46
N ARG A 28 -9.21 -9.18 2.64
CA ARG A 28 -8.67 -8.31 1.60
C ARG A 28 -7.77 -7.34 2.32
N ALA A 29 -6.49 -7.42 2.03
CA ALA A 29 -5.59 -6.35 2.37
C ALA A 29 -6.27 -5.08 1.85
N SER A 30 -6.74 -4.24 2.78
CA SER A 30 -7.31 -2.94 2.42
C SER A 30 -6.21 -2.22 1.65
N GLY A 31 -6.52 -1.73 0.46
CA GLY A 31 -5.57 -0.95 -0.32
C GLY A 31 -5.00 0.18 0.54
N ALA A 32 -3.82 0.65 0.20
CA ALA A 32 -3.13 1.70 0.96
C ALA A 32 -4.04 2.90 1.23
N ASP A 33 -3.99 3.42 2.45
CA ASP A 33 -4.77 4.57 2.90
C ASP A 33 -4.08 5.88 2.48
N LEU A 34 -4.60 6.50 1.41
CA LEU A 34 -4.03 7.74 0.88
C LEU A 34 -4.14 8.93 1.85
N ALA A 35 -5.19 8.99 2.66
CA ALA A 35 -5.36 10.07 3.63
C ALA A 35 -4.33 9.95 4.77
N LYS A 36 -4.06 8.73 5.20
CA LYS A 36 -3.00 8.46 6.17
C LYS A 36 -1.62 8.71 5.56
N GLY A 37 -1.40 8.27 4.31
CA GLY A 37 -0.17 8.55 3.57
C GLY A 37 0.13 10.04 3.45
N GLU A 38 -0.89 10.85 3.17
CA GLU A 38 -0.77 12.32 3.14
C GLU A 38 -0.34 12.88 4.50
N LYS A 39 -0.94 12.41 5.59
CA LYS A 39 -0.57 12.86 6.94
C LYS A 39 0.89 12.53 7.26
N ILE A 40 1.33 11.31 6.93
CA ILE A 40 2.72 10.88 7.12
C ILE A 40 3.65 11.77 6.28
N TYR A 41 3.33 11.99 5.02
CA TYR A 41 4.11 12.85 4.13
C TYR A 41 4.27 14.26 4.69
N LYS A 42 3.18 14.88 5.12
CA LYS A 42 3.18 16.23 5.72
C LYS A 42 4.02 16.33 6.99
N LEU A 43 4.03 15.28 7.81
CA LEU A 43 4.77 15.28 9.07
C LEU A 43 6.27 14.98 8.90
N MET A 44 6.63 14.11 7.96
CA MET A 44 7.96 13.53 7.92
C MET A 44 8.75 13.84 6.63
N CYS A 45 8.08 14.11 5.50
CA CYS A 45 8.71 14.19 4.20
C CYS A 45 8.81 15.62 3.64
N VAL A 46 7.79 16.46 3.91
CA VAL A 46 7.66 17.83 3.37
C VAL A 46 8.89 18.69 3.62
N LYS A 47 9.54 18.51 4.77
CA LYS A 47 10.71 19.31 5.17
C LYS A 47 11.83 19.31 4.13
N CYS A 48 12.00 18.19 3.42
CA CYS A 48 12.98 18.03 2.36
C CYS A 48 12.33 17.99 0.98
N HIS A 49 11.25 17.21 0.80
CA HIS A 49 10.63 17.00 -0.50
C HIS A 49 9.65 18.08 -0.95
N GLY A 50 9.29 19.01 -0.04
CA GLY A 50 8.32 20.07 -0.33
C GLY A 50 6.87 19.63 -0.31
N PRO A 51 5.91 20.56 -0.20
CA PRO A 51 4.48 20.26 -0.09
C PRO A 51 3.90 19.65 -1.37
N THR A 52 4.50 19.94 -2.51
CA THR A 52 4.09 19.42 -3.83
C THR A 52 5.01 18.33 -4.35
N GLY A 53 6.00 17.90 -3.55
CA GLY A 53 6.91 16.83 -3.91
C GLY A 53 8.00 17.19 -4.92
N ARG A 54 8.31 18.49 -5.10
CA ARG A 54 9.30 18.97 -6.06
C ARG A 54 10.77 18.94 -5.57
N GLY A 55 10.98 18.44 -4.35
CA GLY A 55 12.31 18.46 -3.76
C GLY A 55 12.75 19.84 -3.29
N ASP A 56 11.80 20.73 -3.08
CA ASP A 56 11.96 22.15 -2.75
C ASP A 56 11.58 22.51 -1.31
N GLY A 57 11.62 21.51 -0.44
CA GLY A 57 11.36 21.74 0.99
C GLY A 57 12.40 22.67 1.62
N PRO A 58 12.07 23.27 2.79
CA PRO A 58 12.93 24.28 3.43
C PRO A 58 14.35 23.77 3.77
N LYS A 59 14.55 22.44 3.88
CA LYS A 59 15.86 21.83 4.08
C LYS A 59 16.56 21.41 2.78
N ALA A 60 15.88 21.49 1.64
CA ALA A 60 16.45 20.99 0.38
C ALA A 60 17.72 21.75 -0.05
N ALA A 61 17.81 23.05 0.28
CA ALA A 61 18.97 23.87 -0.09
C ALA A 61 20.28 23.33 0.48
N ASP A 62 20.23 22.75 1.68
CA ASP A 62 21.39 22.27 2.44
C ASP A 62 21.78 20.82 2.11
N LEU A 63 21.04 20.15 1.22
CA LEU A 63 21.23 18.74 0.92
C LEU A 63 21.94 18.52 -0.43
N ASP A 64 22.86 17.56 -0.44
CA ASP A 64 23.51 17.06 -1.65
C ASP A 64 23.61 15.53 -1.57
N PRO A 65 23.04 14.79 -2.51
CA PRO A 65 22.20 15.26 -3.62
C PRO A 65 20.87 15.88 -3.13
N LYS A 66 20.28 16.72 -3.98
CA LYS A 66 18.98 17.32 -3.73
C LYS A 66 17.90 16.24 -3.60
N PRO A 67 16.85 16.47 -2.78
CA PRO A 67 15.73 15.55 -2.69
C PRO A 67 15.09 15.30 -4.06
N MET A 68 14.56 14.08 -4.23
CA MET A 68 13.85 13.70 -5.46
C MET A 68 12.67 14.64 -5.71
N ASP A 69 12.58 15.11 -6.95
CA ASP A 69 11.39 15.73 -7.51
C ASP A 69 10.46 14.62 -8.00
N TYR A 70 9.37 14.37 -7.28
CA TYR A 70 8.36 13.35 -7.65
C TYR A 70 7.52 13.77 -8.86
N THR A 71 7.49 15.05 -9.22
CA THR A 71 6.75 15.55 -10.40
C THR A 71 7.52 15.34 -11.71
N ASP A 72 8.82 15.05 -11.64
CA ASP A 72 9.63 14.65 -12.80
C ASP A 72 9.33 13.20 -13.19
N LYS A 73 8.38 13.04 -14.12
CA LYS A 73 7.92 11.72 -14.58
C LYS A 73 9.03 10.89 -15.21
N ALA A 74 9.93 11.52 -15.97
CA ALA A 74 11.04 10.82 -16.63
C ALA A 74 12.03 10.26 -15.61
N ARG A 75 12.27 11.00 -14.54
CA ARG A 75 13.12 10.56 -13.44
C ARG A 75 12.42 9.48 -12.61
N MET A 76 11.15 9.68 -12.27
CA MET A 76 10.37 8.72 -11.50
C MET A 76 10.20 7.36 -12.21
N ALA A 77 10.12 7.36 -13.55
CA ALA A 77 10.03 6.13 -14.34
C ALA A 77 11.27 5.22 -14.26
N LYS A 78 12.39 5.74 -13.76
CA LYS A 78 13.64 4.98 -13.59
C LYS A 78 13.66 4.13 -12.32
N PHE A 79 12.66 4.29 -11.45
CA PHE A 79 12.56 3.59 -10.17
C PHE A 79 11.32 2.72 -10.13
N THR A 80 11.49 1.50 -9.64
CA THR A 80 10.39 0.62 -9.28
C THR A 80 9.76 1.04 -7.95
N ASP A 81 8.54 0.59 -7.69
CA ASP A 81 7.87 0.87 -6.42
C ASP A 81 8.63 0.23 -5.24
N ASP A 82 9.28 -0.91 -5.48
CA ASP A 82 10.09 -1.60 -4.47
C ASP A 82 11.35 -0.78 -4.11
N GLU A 83 12.06 -0.23 -5.10
CA GLU A 83 13.22 0.63 -4.85
C GLU A 83 12.85 1.91 -4.09
N LEU A 84 11.69 2.49 -4.40
CA LEU A 84 11.18 3.64 -3.65
C LEU A 84 10.80 3.26 -2.21
N ARG A 85 10.18 2.10 -2.03
CA ARG A 85 9.84 1.54 -0.72
C ARG A 85 11.07 1.33 0.14
N GLU A 86 12.08 0.65 -0.41
CA GLU A 86 13.37 0.40 0.26
C GLU A 86 14.05 1.72 0.64
N THR A 87 14.02 2.73 -0.26
CA THR A 87 14.56 4.04 0.04
C THR A 87 13.87 4.72 1.22
N ILE A 88 12.55 4.56 1.38
CA ILE A 88 11.83 5.07 2.56
C ILE A 88 12.25 4.30 3.81
N ILE A 89 12.32 2.97 3.73
CA ILE A 89 12.63 2.12 4.88
C ILE A 89 14.06 2.35 5.35
N ASP A 90 15.03 2.18 4.47
CA ASP A 90 16.44 2.11 4.83
C ASP A 90 17.15 3.47 4.71
N GLY A 91 16.55 4.41 4.02
CA GLY A 91 17.15 5.69 3.71
C GLY A 91 18.20 5.60 2.60
N LYS A 92 18.56 6.75 2.06
CA LYS A 92 19.69 6.92 1.14
C LYS A 92 20.28 8.30 1.39
N ALA A 93 21.44 8.37 2.00
CA ALA A 93 22.04 9.64 2.41
C ALA A 93 21.95 10.71 1.30
N PRO A 94 21.53 11.92 1.61
CA PRO A 94 21.22 12.49 2.94
C PRO A 94 19.81 12.17 3.49
N MET A 95 18.98 11.40 2.78
CA MET A 95 17.67 10.97 3.28
C MET A 95 17.83 9.96 4.43
N PRO A 96 17.24 10.20 5.61
CA PRO A 96 17.33 9.28 6.73
C PRO A 96 16.48 8.02 6.53
N SER A 97 16.81 6.96 7.28
CA SER A 97 15.96 5.77 7.40
C SER A 97 14.72 6.05 8.25
N PHE A 98 13.56 5.58 7.82
CA PHE A 98 12.30 5.65 8.56
C PHE A 98 11.89 4.31 9.18
N LYS A 99 12.74 3.29 9.10
CA LYS A 99 12.47 1.93 9.59
C LYS A 99 12.01 1.86 11.06
N LYS A 100 12.50 2.78 11.89
CA LYS A 100 12.13 2.82 13.32
C LYS A 100 10.88 3.65 13.60
N GLN A 101 10.47 4.52 12.67
CA GLN A 101 9.35 5.46 12.83
C GLN A 101 8.07 5.01 12.13
N LEU A 102 8.20 4.26 11.03
CA LEU A 102 7.08 3.81 10.21
C LEU A 102 6.92 2.30 10.29
N LYS A 103 5.69 1.84 10.46
CA LYS A 103 5.32 0.43 10.30
C LYS A 103 5.28 0.09 8.80
N PRO A 104 5.36 -1.19 8.41
CA PRO A 104 5.26 -1.58 7.00
C PRO A 104 4.00 -1.01 6.31
N SER A 105 2.84 -1.02 6.99
CA SER A 105 1.61 -0.43 6.45
C SER A 105 1.70 1.08 6.24
N ASP A 106 2.41 1.80 7.12
CA ASP A 106 2.61 3.25 7.00
C ASP A 106 3.48 3.59 5.78
N VAL A 107 4.46 2.74 5.49
CA VAL A 107 5.31 2.86 4.30
C VAL A 107 4.48 2.69 3.02
N GLU A 108 3.59 1.68 2.97
CA GLU A 108 2.69 1.49 1.84
C GLU A 108 1.74 2.68 1.65
N ASP A 109 1.21 3.23 2.75
CA ASP A 109 0.30 4.37 2.71
C ASP A 109 0.99 5.62 2.15
N VAL A 110 2.19 5.96 2.65
CA VAL A 110 2.93 7.14 2.17
C VAL A 110 3.48 6.94 0.76
N LEU A 111 3.93 5.74 0.40
CA LEU A 111 4.38 5.43 -0.96
C LEU A 111 3.22 5.58 -1.94
N ALA A 112 2.06 5.03 -1.63
CA ALA A 112 0.87 5.18 -2.47
C ALA A 112 0.46 6.65 -2.64
N TYR A 113 0.55 7.46 -1.59
CA TYR A 113 0.30 8.90 -1.68
C TYR A 113 1.30 9.58 -2.63
N ILE A 114 2.60 9.30 -2.49
CA ILE A 114 3.64 9.85 -3.37
C ILE A 114 3.36 9.47 -4.82
N LEU A 115 3.11 8.20 -5.09
CA LEU A 115 2.89 7.70 -6.46
C LEU A 115 1.64 8.30 -7.10
N LYS A 116 0.50 8.25 -6.40
CA LYS A 116 -0.80 8.63 -6.97
C LYS A 116 -1.05 10.13 -6.95
N LYS A 117 -0.60 10.85 -5.93
CA LYS A 117 -0.92 12.28 -5.74
C LYS A 117 0.18 13.22 -6.19
N LEU A 118 1.43 12.84 -6.04
CA LEU A 118 2.56 13.71 -6.40
C LEU A 118 3.16 13.33 -7.75
N ALA A 119 3.44 12.06 -7.97
CA ALA A 119 4.03 11.57 -9.22
C ALA A 119 2.99 11.35 -10.34
N GLY A 120 1.71 11.18 -10.02
CA GLY A 120 0.65 10.92 -11.00
C GLY A 120 0.82 9.58 -11.72
N ARG A 121 1.21 8.55 -10.98
CA ARG A 121 1.52 7.20 -11.49
C ARG A 121 0.65 6.13 -10.79
#